data_0d71ff3069e8b9eacc1c744ee557b4f9
#
_entry.id   0d71ff3069e8b9eacc1c744ee557b4f9
#
_cell.length_a   1.000
_cell.length_b   1.000
_cell.length_c   1.000
_cell.angle_alpha   90.00
_cell.angle_beta   90.00
_cell.angle_gamma   90.00
#
_symmetry.space_group_name_H-M   'P 1'
#
loop_
_entity.id
_entity.type
_entity.pdbx_description
1 polymer ?
#
loop_
_entity_poly.entity_id
_entity_poly.type
_entity_poly.pdbx_seq_one_letter_code
_entity_poly.pdbx_strand_id
1 'polypeptide(L)'
;VGLVRALAVELGANGITANAILPGSIESDLTAAAPKAFKEGSKRRVAGGRLGTSEDMEGIAVFLASRHSNYMTGQTIAIDGGHSIFPL
;
A
#
# COMPACT_ATOMS: atom_id res chain seq x y z
N VAL A 1 0.67 -7.45 -9.49
CA VAL A 1 2.14 -7.58 -9.34
C VAL A 1 2.78 -7.94 -10.66
N GLY A 2 2.29 -8.99 -11.34
CA GLY A 2 2.83 -9.36 -12.65
C GLY A 2 2.68 -8.28 -13.71
N LEU A 3 1.52 -7.63 -13.75
CA LEU A 3 1.26 -6.54 -14.69
C LEU A 3 2.20 -5.36 -14.45
N VAL A 4 2.42 -5.00 -13.19
CA VAL A 4 3.30 -3.89 -12.82
C VAL A 4 4.73 -4.17 -13.26
N ARG A 5 5.22 -5.39 -13.04
CA ARG A 5 6.56 -5.79 -13.47
C ARG A 5 6.71 -5.74 -15.00
N ALA A 6 5.70 -6.23 -15.72
CA ALA A 6 5.69 -6.19 -17.17
C ALA A 6 5.72 -4.75 -17.69
N LEU A 7 4.90 -3.88 -17.12
CA LEU A 7 4.88 -2.46 -17.49
C LEU A 7 6.21 -1.77 -17.18
N ALA A 8 6.82 -2.10 -16.03
CA ALA A 8 8.12 -1.53 -15.67
C ALA A 8 9.19 -1.87 -16.69
N VAL A 9 9.25 -3.12 -17.12
CA VAL A 9 10.21 -3.57 -18.11
C VAL A 9 9.94 -2.92 -19.48
N GLU A 10 8.69 -2.90 -19.89
CA GLU A 10 8.30 -2.37 -21.21
C GLU A 10 8.52 -0.88 -21.33
N LEU A 11 8.19 -0.12 -20.27
CA LEU A 11 8.20 1.34 -20.32
C LEU A 11 9.47 1.98 -19.77
N GLY A 12 10.37 1.18 -19.19
CA GLY A 12 11.58 1.69 -18.55
C GLY A 12 12.47 2.49 -19.47
N ALA A 13 12.63 2.05 -20.72
CA ALA A 13 13.45 2.75 -21.72
C ALA A 13 12.90 4.13 -22.08
N ASN A 14 11.62 4.39 -21.80
CA ASN A 14 10.98 5.67 -22.05
C ASN A 14 11.03 6.58 -20.81
N GLY A 15 11.73 6.19 -19.76
CA GLY A 15 11.81 6.97 -18.52
C GLY A 15 10.54 6.90 -17.68
N ILE A 16 9.71 5.88 -17.89
CA ILE A 16 8.46 5.69 -17.15
C ILE A 16 8.67 4.60 -16.11
N THR A 17 8.25 4.87 -14.88
CA THR A 17 8.26 3.88 -13.80
C THR A 17 6.85 3.38 -13.51
N ALA A 18 6.75 2.13 -13.08
CA ALA A 18 5.49 1.51 -12.71
C ALA A 18 5.67 0.74 -11.41
N ASN A 19 4.91 1.11 -10.40
CA ASN A 19 4.97 0.50 -9.07
C ASN A 19 3.55 0.26 -8.57
N ALA A 20 3.39 -0.65 -7.63
CA ALA A 20 2.11 -0.95 -7.01
C ALA A 20 2.14 -0.63 -5.52
N ILE A 21 1.08 -0.05 -5.02
CA ILE A 21 0.86 0.14 -3.59
C ILE A 21 -0.18 -0.88 -3.14
N LEU A 22 0.14 -1.63 -2.10
CA LEU A 22 -0.78 -2.59 -1.49
C LEU A 22 -1.17 -2.07 -0.11
N PRO A 23 -2.29 -1.36 -0.01
CA PRO A 23 -2.78 -0.89 1.29
C PRO A 23 -3.36 -2.07 2.06
N GLY A 24 -3.25 -2.01 3.38
CA GLY A 24 -3.92 -2.96 4.27
C GLY A 24 -5.35 -2.52 4.56
N SER A 25 -5.84 -2.84 5.75
CA SER A 25 -7.16 -2.42 6.19
C SER A 25 -7.14 -0.92 6.50
N ILE A 26 -7.86 -0.15 5.71
CA ILE A 26 -7.88 1.31 5.78
C ILE A 26 -9.25 1.77 6.26
N GLU A 27 -9.29 2.76 7.15
CA GLU A 27 -10.54 3.39 7.56
C GLU A 27 -11.15 4.14 6.38
N SER A 28 -12.45 3.88 6.16
CA SER A 28 -13.23 4.53 5.12
C SER A 28 -14.67 4.58 5.60
N ASP A 29 -15.55 5.23 4.84
CA ASP A 29 -16.98 5.24 5.16
C ASP A 29 -17.54 3.82 5.26
N LEU A 30 -17.07 2.93 4.41
CA LEU A 30 -17.49 1.53 4.43
C LEU A 30 -17.06 0.82 5.71
N THR A 31 -15.78 1.00 6.12
CA THR A 31 -15.26 0.37 7.34
C THR A 31 -15.83 1.04 8.59
N ALA A 32 -16.12 2.33 8.55
CA ALA A 32 -16.74 3.04 9.66
C ALA A 32 -18.12 2.47 9.99
N ALA A 33 -18.85 1.99 8.97
CA ALA A 33 -20.15 1.37 9.14
C ALA A 33 -20.08 -0.11 9.56
N ALA A 34 -18.89 -0.71 9.58
CA ALA A 34 -18.70 -2.11 9.91
C ALA A 34 -18.92 -2.38 11.41
N PRO A 35 -19.33 -3.60 11.80
CA PRO A 35 -19.48 -3.95 13.20
C PRO A 35 -18.17 -3.75 13.98
N LYS A 36 -18.30 -3.38 15.26
CA LYS A 36 -17.14 -3.18 16.13
C LYS A 36 -16.26 -4.44 16.22
N ALA A 37 -16.86 -5.61 16.27
CA ALA A 37 -16.12 -6.87 16.32
C ALA A 37 -15.22 -7.06 15.10
N PHE A 38 -15.69 -6.67 13.93
CA PHE A 38 -14.90 -6.71 12.70
C PHE A 38 -13.70 -5.77 12.77
N LYS A 39 -13.92 -4.53 13.23
CA LYS A 39 -12.84 -3.55 13.39
C LYS A 39 -11.78 -4.02 14.38
N GLU A 40 -12.22 -4.55 15.52
CA GLU A 40 -11.29 -5.05 16.55
C GLU A 40 -10.51 -6.27 16.04
N GLY A 41 -11.17 -7.15 15.28
CA GLY A 41 -10.51 -8.27 14.64
C GLY A 41 -9.44 -7.83 13.64
N SER A 42 -9.73 -6.82 12.85
CA SER A 42 -8.77 -6.25 11.88
C SER A 42 -7.57 -5.65 12.60
N LYS A 43 -7.80 -4.92 13.69
CA LYS A 43 -6.70 -4.34 14.49
C LYS A 43 -5.78 -5.39 15.08
N ARG A 44 -6.32 -6.52 15.50
CA ARG A 44 -5.52 -7.61 16.09
C ARG A 44 -4.61 -8.30 15.07
N ARG A 45 -4.93 -8.19 13.79
CA ARG A 45 -4.14 -8.82 12.70
C ARG A 45 -3.02 -7.94 12.19
N VAL A 46 -2.86 -6.77 12.76
CA VAL A 46 -1.91 -5.77 12.30
C VAL A 46 -0.89 -5.51 13.40
N ALA A 47 0.39 -5.61 13.07
CA ALA A 47 1.46 -5.38 14.04
C ALA A 47 1.37 -3.98 14.68
N GLY A 48 1.00 -2.98 13.89
CA GLY A 48 0.81 -1.61 14.37
C GLY A 48 -0.40 -1.42 15.26
N GLY A 49 -1.32 -2.37 15.33
CA GLY A 49 -2.46 -2.35 16.24
C GLY A 49 -3.56 -1.36 15.89
N ARG A 50 -3.55 -0.81 14.67
CA ARG A 50 -4.57 0.14 14.22
C ARG A 50 -4.88 -0.06 12.74
N LEU A 51 -6.05 0.40 12.31
CA LEU A 51 -6.35 0.51 10.90
C LEU A 51 -5.56 1.68 10.31
N GLY A 52 -5.24 1.58 9.03
CA GLY A 52 -4.64 2.69 8.31
C GLY A 52 -5.67 3.77 7.99
N THR A 53 -5.17 4.92 7.59
CA THR A 53 -6.00 6.04 7.12
C THR A 53 -5.55 6.45 5.72
N SER A 54 -6.34 7.27 5.04
CA SER A 54 -5.93 7.80 3.74
C SER A 54 -4.64 8.60 3.84
N GLU A 55 -4.37 9.25 4.98
CA GLU A 55 -3.12 9.98 5.20
C GLU A 55 -1.90 9.05 5.16
N ASP A 56 -2.05 7.82 5.61
CA ASP A 56 -0.96 6.84 5.59
C ASP A 56 -0.52 6.51 4.15
N MET A 57 -1.37 6.76 3.16
CA MET A 57 -1.07 6.53 1.75
C MET A 57 -0.51 7.75 1.04
N GLU A 58 -0.71 8.94 1.59
CA GLU A 58 -0.35 10.20 0.91
C GLU A 58 1.15 10.32 0.65
N GLY A 59 1.96 10.02 1.65
CA GLY A 59 3.42 10.17 1.53
C GLY A 59 4.00 9.31 0.42
N ILE A 60 3.58 8.04 0.35
CA ILE A 60 4.09 7.14 -0.69
C ILE A 60 3.59 7.54 -2.08
N ALA A 61 2.35 8.01 -2.18
CA ALA A 61 1.82 8.47 -3.45
C ALA A 61 2.60 9.68 -3.99
N VAL A 62 2.87 10.64 -3.12
CA VAL A 62 3.67 11.82 -3.48
C VAL A 62 5.09 11.42 -3.86
N PHE A 63 5.71 10.53 -3.09
CA PHE A 63 7.06 10.03 -3.39
C PHE A 63 7.12 9.37 -4.75
N LEU A 64 6.19 8.48 -5.05
CA LEU A 64 6.16 7.75 -6.33
C LEU A 64 5.85 8.67 -7.52
N ALA A 65 5.14 9.76 -7.29
CA ALA A 65 4.87 10.76 -8.33
C ALA A 65 6.01 11.75 -8.52
N SER A 66 7.01 11.73 -7.64
CA SER A 66 8.10 12.71 -7.67
C SER A 66 9.34 12.14 -8.38
N ARG A 67 10.27 13.05 -8.73
CA ARG A 67 11.57 12.67 -9.30
C ARG A 67 12.42 11.82 -8.34
N HIS A 68 12.13 11.88 -7.03
CA HIS A 68 12.90 11.15 -6.03
C HIS A 68 12.75 9.62 -6.15
N SER A 69 11.71 9.16 -6.87
CA SER A 69 11.50 7.74 -7.15
C SER A 69 11.92 7.32 -8.56
N ASN A 70 12.67 8.14 -9.27
CA ASN A 70 13.03 7.88 -10.68
C ASN A 70 13.79 6.58 -10.92
N TYR A 71 14.49 6.07 -9.91
CA TYR A 71 15.22 4.82 -10.05
C TYR A 71 14.47 3.62 -9.48
N MET A 72 13.21 3.81 -9.09
CA MET A 72 12.36 2.80 -8.51
C MET A 72 11.27 2.40 -9.49
N THR A 73 11.28 1.14 -9.93
CA THR A 73 10.27 0.65 -10.86
C THR A 73 10.06 -0.86 -10.64
N GLY A 74 8.88 -1.33 -10.98
CA GLY A 74 8.52 -2.75 -10.87
C GLY A 74 8.31 -3.24 -9.45
N GLN A 75 8.21 -2.34 -8.47
CA GLN A 75 8.12 -2.73 -7.08
C GLN A 75 6.69 -2.76 -6.58
N THR A 76 6.48 -3.58 -5.57
CA THR A 76 5.22 -3.68 -4.85
C THR A 76 5.49 -3.25 -3.40
N ILE A 77 4.79 -2.22 -2.95
CA ILE A 77 5.03 -1.61 -1.65
C ILE A 77 3.81 -1.82 -0.79
N ALA A 78 3.95 -2.60 0.28
CA ALA A 78 2.87 -2.83 1.23
C ALA A 78 2.85 -1.71 2.27
N ILE A 79 1.70 -1.08 2.44
CA ILE A 79 1.45 -0.07 3.47
C ILE A 79 0.29 -0.61 4.30
N ASP A 80 0.60 -1.52 5.21
CA ASP A 80 -0.41 -2.37 5.84
C ASP A 80 -0.23 -2.53 7.36
N GLY A 81 0.63 -1.72 7.97
CA GLY A 81 0.86 -1.80 9.40
C GLY A 81 1.48 -3.12 9.86
N GLY A 82 2.04 -3.88 8.95
CA GLY A 82 2.64 -5.17 9.23
C GLY A 82 1.69 -6.36 9.08
N HIS A 83 0.50 -6.15 8.52
CA HIS A 83 -0.47 -7.24 8.34
C HIS A 83 0.12 -8.43 7.56
N SER A 84 0.89 -8.15 6.52
CA SER A 84 1.43 -9.20 5.65
C SER A 84 2.49 -10.08 6.32
N ILE A 85 3.04 -9.65 7.45
CA ILE A 85 4.09 -10.38 8.17
C ILE A 85 3.70 -10.76 9.61
N PHE A 86 2.51 -10.38 10.07
CA PHE A 86 2.10 -10.56 11.45
C PHE A 86 0.86 -11.46 11.55
N PRO A 87 0.80 -12.36 12.54
CA PRO A 87 1.90 -12.73 13.43
C PRO A 87 2.97 -13.55 12.70
N LEU A 88 4.18 -13.44 13.17
CA LEU A 88 5.32 -14.16 12.58
C LEU A 88 5.22 -15.67 12.77
#